data_7b2482a53b8206f86fdd9480f946db4e
#
_entry.id   7b2482a53b8206f86fdd9480f946db4e
#
_cell.length_a   1.000
_cell.length_b   1.000
_cell.length_c   1.000
_cell.angle_alpha   90.00
_cell.angle_beta   90.00
_cell.angle_gamma   90.00
#
_symmetry.space_group_name_H-M   'P 1'
#
loop_
_entity.id
_entity.type
_entity.pdbx_description
1 polymer ?
#
loop_
_entity_poly.entity_id
_entity_poly.type
_entity_poly.pdbx_seq_one_letter_code
_entity_poly.pdbx_strand_id
1 'polypeptide(L)'
;MLCALTAPTAGSIEVAGVPVASTGKRGRNVRPKSANRKQLAQLRRHVGYVMQHPEHQLFADTVAEDVAYGPRNQGLGETEVADRVRESLELLHIGHLADRFPFDLSGGQQRLAAIAGVLACNPDVLIMDEPTASLDAQAKKRIHELLRTLKSRGVTVLIITHDREEAEQIADRVVRMPIAAPASGGPVTATVTEPAVSSNGPAHSVIHRLDPRVKMVGFLAAMFTMFAVNTPTQLALGIAITLAVIAAARLNPLRVLESIHPILILLVLMGVVNLFVVRTGTPVVALGPLSITDQGVTIAVLYACRFALVIILGAVFLTTTTPTAMTDAFATLISPLNRLGIHAQEIALVMSLALRFIPTLTDETRAIVDAQSARGGSIETGSLAQRIKA
;
A
#
# COMPACT_ATOMS: atom_id res chain seq x y z
N MET A 1 1.43 6.05 -13.78
CA MET A 1 1.28 5.31 -15.05
C MET A 1 2.50 5.49 -15.96
N LEU A 2 2.88 6.69 -16.39
CA LEU A 2 4.03 6.91 -17.29
C LEU A 2 5.37 6.40 -16.74
N CYS A 3 5.58 6.46 -15.42
CA CYS A 3 6.77 5.91 -14.73
C CYS A 3 6.62 4.44 -14.30
N ALA A 4 5.56 3.76 -14.77
CA ALA A 4 5.23 2.37 -14.42
C ALA A 4 4.99 2.09 -12.91
N LEU A 5 4.78 3.11 -12.09
CA LEU A 5 4.42 2.96 -10.67
C LEU A 5 2.98 2.42 -10.52
N THR A 6 2.10 2.76 -11.46
CA THR A 6 0.71 2.31 -11.46
C THR A 6 0.34 1.77 -12.85
N ALA A 7 -0.35 0.63 -12.91
CA ALA A 7 -0.84 0.07 -14.17
C ALA A 7 -2.09 0.82 -14.67
N PRO A 8 -2.24 1.04 -15.99
CA PRO A 8 -3.46 1.59 -16.57
C PRO A 8 -4.59 0.57 -16.49
N THR A 9 -5.84 1.04 -16.44
CA THR A 9 -7.03 0.17 -16.43
C THR A 9 -7.29 -0.42 -17.82
N ALA A 10 -6.95 0.33 -18.88
CA ALA A 10 -7.09 -0.09 -20.27
C ALA A 10 -6.13 0.74 -21.16
N GLY A 11 -5.87 0.26 -22.38
CA GLY A 11 -5.03 0.94 -23.36
C GLY A 11 -3.57 0.50 -23.32
N SER A 12 -2.74 1.17 -24.12
CA SER A 12 -1.29 0.94 -24.16
C SER A 12 -0.55 2.24 -23.89
N ILE A 13 0.55 2.14 -23.16
CA ILE A 13 1.43 3.27 -22.85
C ILE A 13 2.83 2.91 -23.31
N GLU A 14 3.44 3.80 -24.08
CA GLU A 14 4.84 3.73 -24.50
C GLU A 14 5.52 5.07 -24.17
N VAL A 15 6.70 5.03 -23.57
CA VAL A 15 7.47 6.23 -23.19
C VAL A 15 8.91 6.02 -23.62
N ALA A 16 9.47 6.96 -24.38
CA ALA A 16 10.83 6.88 -24.93
C ALA A 16 11.12 5.55 -25.67
N GLY A 17 10.13 5.04 -26.43
CA GLY A 17 10.27 3.76 -27.16
C GLY A 17 10.15 2.51 -26.27
N VAL A 18 9.92 2.68 -24.96
CA VAL A 18 9.77 1.57 -24.02
C VAL A 18 8.28 1.32 -23.73
N PRO A 19 7.74 0.12 -24.01
CA PRO A 19 6.37 -0.22 -23.69
C PRO A 19 6.20 -0.37 -22.16
N VAL A 20 5.44 0.55 -21.55
CA VAL A 20 5.14 0.57 -20.11
C VAL A 20 4.00 -0.38 -19.77
N ALA A 21 2.97 -0.38 -20.60
CA ALA A 21 1.85 -1.28 -20.47
C ALA A 21 1.18 -1.52 -21.84
N SER A 22 0.68 -2.71 -22.06
CA SER A 22 -0.08 -3.04 -23.27
C SER A 22 -1.24 -3.95 -22.95
N THR A 23 -2.43 -3.59 -23.46
CA THR A 23 -3.55 -4.53 -23.55
C THR A 23 -3.31 -5.44 -24.74
N GLY A 24 -3.18 -6.74 -24.50
CA GLY A 24 -3.07 -7.74 -25.58
C GLY A 24 -4.25 -7.61 -26.55
N LYS A 25 -3.99 -7.85 -27.84
CA LYS A 25 -5.00 -7.88 -28.89
C LYS A 25 -6.08 -8.90 -28.54
N ARG A 26 -7.33 -8.45 -28.39
CA ARG A 26 -8.59 -9.17 -28.17
C ARG A 26 -8.93 -9.59 -26.73
N GLY A 27 -9.92 -8.91 -26.16
CA GLY A 27 -10.73 -9.35 -25.04
C GLY A 27 -11.09 -8.23 -24.05
N ARG A 28 -12.36 -7.99 -23.83
CA ARG A 28 -12.91 -6.92 -22.95
C ARG A 28 -12.54 -7.02 -21.47
N ASN A 29 -11.73 -8.00 -21.02
CA ASN A 29 -11.40 -8.22 -19.60
C ASN A 29 -9.95 -8.67 -19.34
N VAL A 30 -9.00 -8.30 -20.20
CA VAL A 30 -7.59 -8.63 -19.95
C VAL A 30 -6.92 -7.45 -19.26
N ARG A 31 -6.44 -7.66 -18.02
CA ARG A 31 -5.61 -6.68 -17.32
C ARG A 31 -4.37 -6.37 -18.17
N PRO A 32 -4.00 -5.10 -18.34
CA PRO A 32 -2.81 -4.73 -19.10
C PRO A 32 -1.57 -5.43 -18.51
N LYS A 33 -0.77 -5.99 -19.38
CA LYS A 33 0.51 -6.60 -18.98
C LYS A 33 1.48 -5.46 -18.67
N SER A 34 1.92 -5.35 -17.43
CA SER A 34 2.93 -4.36 -17.00
C SER A 34 4.30 -4.70 -17.57
N ALA A 35 5.15 -3.68 -17.71
CA ALA A 35 6.52 -3.79 -18.16
C ALA A 35 7.31 -4.84 -17.34
N ASN A 36 8.17 -5.58 -18.00
CA ASN A 36 9.05 -6.52 -17.33
C ASN A 36 10.22 -5.77 -16.65
N ARG A 37 11.00 -6.48 -15.83
CA ARG A 37 12.10 -5.91 -15.04
C ARG A 37 13.16 -5.17 -15.89
N LYS A 38 13.48 -5.69 -17.07
CA LYS A 38 14.44 -5.06 -17.99
C LYS A 38 13.87 -3.78 -18.60
N GLN A 39 12.60 -3.79 -18.99
CA GLN A 39 11.90 -2.62 -19.50
C GLN A 39 11.74 -1.53 -18.43
N LEU A 40 11.47 -1.90 -17.16
CA LEU A 40 11.44 -0.95 -16.05
C LEU A 40 12.80 -0.30 -15.81
N ALA A 41 13.88 -1.08 -15.82
CA ALA A 41 15.24 -0.53 -15.67
C ALA A 41 15.62 0.41 -16.83
N GLN A 42 15.21 0.07 -18.06
CA GLN A 42 15.40 0.94 -19.22
C GLN A 42 14.56 2.22 -19.10
N LEU A 43 13.28 2.11 -18.76
CA LEU A 43 12.38 3.27 -18.56
C LEU A 43 12.94 4.27 -17.56
N ARG A 44 13.42 3.78 -16.40
CA ARG A 44 13.97 4.59 -15.31
C ARG A 44 15.27 5.35 -15.67
N ARG A 45 15.94 4.95 -16.74
CA ARG A 45 17.09 5.70 -17.28
C ARG A 45 16.66 6.89 -18.12
N HIS A 46 15.50 6.79 -18.77
CA HIS A 46 15.01 7.83 -19.69
C HIS A 46 13.98 8.77 -19.05
N VAL A 47 13.30 8.32 -18.00
CA VAL A 47 12.19 9.08 -17.38
C VAL A 47 12.53 9.46 -15.96
N GLY A 48 12.59 10.76 -15.71
CA GLY A 48 12.64 11.35 -14.36
C GLY A 48 11.22 11.67 -13.89
N TYR A 49 10.94 11.43 -12.61
CA TYR A 49 9.66 11.76 -12.01
C TYR A 49 9.84 12.54 -10.71
N VAL A 50 9.29 13.73 -10.68
CA VAL A 50 9.21 14.60 -9.49
C VAL A 50 7.79 14.52 -8.96
N MET A 51 7.63 13.95 -7.77
CA MET A 51 6.33 13.78 -7.10
C MET A 51 5.81 15.11 -6.54
N GLN A 52 4.53 15.16 -6.16
CA GLN A 52 3.86 16.34 -5.61
C GLN A 52 4.55 16.90 -4.34
N HIS A 53 5.11 16.03 -3.49
CA HIS A 53 5.90 16.38 -2.32
C HIS A 53 7.31 15.79 -2.42
N PRO A 54 8.18 16.33 -3.32
CA PRO A 54 9.47 15.72 -3.58
C PRO A 54 10.44 15.84 -2.39
N GLU A 55 10.21 16.74 -1.47
CA GLU A 55 10.94 16.89 -0.21
C GLU A 55 10.86 15.65 0.69
N HIS A 56 9.77 14.87 0.62
CA HIS A 56 9.63 13.62 1.37
C HIS A 56 10.50 12.47 0.82
N GLN A 57 11.18 12.68 -0.30
CA GLN A 57 12.04 11.66 -0.92
C GLN A 57 13.49 11.72 -0.42
N LEU A 58 13.85 12.76 0.34
CA LEU A 58 15.18 12.95 0.87
C LEU A 58 15.43 11.98 2.03
N PHE A 59 16.59 11.32 2.04
CA PHE A 59 16.92 10.30 3.03
C PHE A 59 18.40 10.20 3.41
N ALA A 60 19.29 10.82 2.62
CA ALA A 60 20.73 10.74 2.85
C ALA A 60 21.23 11.76 3.91
N ASP A 61 22.45 11.57 4.38
CA ASP A 61 23.07 12.44 5.38
C ASP A 61 23.47 13.82 4.81
N THR A 62 23.70 13.91 3.50
CA THR A 62 23.98 15.19 2.82
C THR A 62 23.15 15.32 1.53
N VAL A 63 22.93 16.56 1.09
CA VAL A 63 22.27 16.85 -0.18
C VAL A 63 23.04 16.22 -1.35
N ALA A 64 24.37 16.30 -1.33
CA ALA A 64 25.20 15.72 -2.39
C ALA A 64 25.04 14.19 -2.48
N GLU A 65 24.98 13.51 -1.34
CA GLU A 65 24.76 12.05 -1.30
C GLU A 65 23.38 11.66 -1.79
N ASP A 66 22.34 12.42 -1.43
CA ASP A 66 20.98 12.18 -1.93
C ASP A 66 20.90 12.34 -3.44
N VAL A 67 21.52 13.40 -3.98
CA VAL A 67 21.58 13.65 -5.43
C VAL A 67 22.40 12.59 -6.14
N ALA A 68 23.46 12.06 -5.53
CA ALA A 68 24.33 11.02 -6.09
C ALA A 68 23.63 9.64 -6.19
N TYR A 69 22.58 9.41 -5.43
CA TYR A 69 21.91 8.11 -5.34
C TYR A 69 21.43 7.58 -6.71
N GLY A 70 20.76 8.42 -7.49
CA GLY A 70 20.27 8.04 -8.82
C GLY A 70 21.39 7.66 -9.80
N PRO A 71 22.38 8.52 -10.04
CA PRO A 71 23.54 8.22 -10.88
C PRO A 71 24.31 6.96 -10.47
N ARG A 72 24.51 6.72 -9.19
CA ARG A 72 25.12 5.48 -8.67
C ARG A 72 24.29 4.25 -9.04
N ASN A 73 22.97 4.32 -8.92
CA ASN A 73 22.07 3.21 -9.34
C ASN A 73 22.05 2.97 -10.85
N GLN A 74 22.40 3.98 -11.65
CA GLN A 74 22.61 3.81 -13.08
C GLN A 74 23.92 3.10 -13.41
N GLY A 75 24.82 2.94 -12.42
CA GLY A 75 26.12 2.26 -12.56
C GLY A 75 27.22 3.16 -13.11
N LEU A 76 27.10 4.49 -12.94
CA LEU A 76 28.13 5.46 -13.35
C LEU A 76 29.34 5.40 -12.42
N GLY A 77 30.52 5.76 -12.93
CA GLY A 77 31.73 5.89 -12.12
C GLY A 77 31.66 7.10 -11.17
N GLU A 78 32.36 7.06 -10.03
CA GLU A 78 32.29 8.10 -9.00
C GLU A 78 32.67 9.51 -9.53
N THR A 79 33.58 9.62 -10.50
CA THR A 79 33.93 10.90 -11.13
C THR A 79 32.73 11.47 -11.91
N GLU A 80 32.06 10.65 -12.70
CA GLU A 80 30.88 11.06 -13.45
C GLU A 80 29.70 11.37 -12.51
N VAL A 81 29.54 10.61 -11.42
CA VAL A 81 28.55 10.88 -10.38
C VAL A 81 28.79 12.27 -9.77
N ALA A 82 30.04 12.59 -9.39
CA ALA A 82 30.38 13.88 -8.82
C ALA A 82 30.09 15.04 -9.79
N ASP A 83 30.38 14.85 -11.09
CA ASP A 83 30.09 15.87 -12.11
C ASP A 83 28.58 16.08 -12.29
N ARG A 84 27.79 15.00 -12.32
CA ARG A 84 26.32 15.06 -12.39
C ARG A 84 25.71 15.76 -11.19
N VAL A 85 26.21 15.45 -9.98
CA VAL A 85 25.77 16.09 -8.72
C VAL A 85 26.04 17.58 -8.79
N ARG A 86 27.29 17.97 -9.11
CA ARG A 86 27.65 19.37 -9.22
C ARG A 86 26.79 20.12 -10.23
N GLU A 87 26.68 19.61 -11.46
CA GLU A 87 25.87 20.22 -12.52
C GLU A 87 24.41 20.41 -12.10
N SER A 88 23.80 19.40 -11.47
CA SER A 88 22.40 19.45 -11.04
C SER A 88 22.17 20.48 -9.93
N LEU A 89 23.10 20.58 -8.97
CA LEU A 89 23.02 21.56 -7.88
C LEU A 89 23.26 22.99 -8.37
N GLU A 90 24.19 23.19 -9.31
CA GLU A 90 24.46 24.48 -9.94
C GLU A 90 23.26 24.95 -10.78
N LEU A 91 22.63 24.06 -11.54
CA LEU A 91 21.44 24.36 -12.35
C LEU A 91 20.29 24.94 -11.53
N LEU A 92 20.18 24.53 -10.27
CA LEU A 92 19.17 24.99 -9.31
C LEU A 92 19.68 26.09 -8.36
N HIS A 93 20.92 26.53 -8.52
CA HIS A 93 21.60 27.53 -7.66
C HIS A 93 21.62 27.12 -6.18
N ILE A 94 21.79 25.84 -5.88
CA ILE A 94 21.87 25.28 -4.52
C ILE A 94 23.20 24.57 -4.24
N GLY A 95 24.25 24.77 -5.04
CA GLY A 95 25.57 24.18 -4.83
C GLY A 95 26.15 24.41 -3.46
N HIS A 96 25.87 25.57 -2.84
CA HIS A 96 26.30 25.92 -1.48
C HIS A 96 25.63 25.08 -0.37
N LEU A 97 24.63 24.26 -0.70
CA LEU A 97 23.91 23.35 0.22
C LEU A 97 24.38 21.89 0.12
N ALA A 98 25.37 21.60 -0.74
CA ALA A 98 25.80 20.23 -1.04
C ALA A 98 26.10 19.39 0.21
N ASP A 99 26.83 19.98 1.17
CA ASP A 99 27.27 19.30 2.40
C ASP A 99 26.28 19.44 3.57
N ARG A 100 25.13 20.07 3.34
CA ARG A 100 24.11 20.26 4.39
C ARG A 100 23.27 19.01 4.56
N PHE A 101 22.82 18.79 5.79
CA PHE A 101 21.82 17.77 6.09
C PHE A 101 20.46 18.20 5.49
N PRO A 102 19.82 17.36 4.65
CA PRO A 102 18.61 17.76 3.94
C PRO A 102 17.47 18.25 4.83
N PHE A 103 17.32 17.67 6.01
CA PHE A 103 16.23 18.03 6.93
C PHE A 103 16.45 19.34 7.71
N ASP A 104 17.65 19.93 7.65
CA ASP A 104 17.94 21.27 8.19
C ASP A 104 17.62 22.39 7.19
N LEU A 105 17.22 22.05 5.97
CA LEU A 105 16.88 22.98 4.92
C LEU A 105 15.44 23.48 5.04
N SER A 106 15.16 24.68 4.51
CA SER A 106 13.78 25.14 4.33
C SER A 106 13.04 24.24 3.33
N GLY A 107 11.71 24.11 3.45
CA GLY A 107 10.94 23.27 2.55
C GLY A 107 11.14 23.54 1.07
N GLY A 108 11.33 24.82 0.69
CA GLY A 108 11.66 25.18 -0.69
C GLY A 108 13.06 24.69 -1.12
N GLN A 109 14.07 24.74 -0.23
CA GLN A 109 15.40 24.21 -0.49
C GLN A 109 15.41 22.69 -0.56
N GLN A 110 14.66 22.00 0.32
CA GLN A 110 14.47 20.55 0.28
C GLN A 110 13.86 20.12 -1.06
N ARG A 111 12.82 20.83 -1.52
CA ARG A 111 12.19 20.58 -2.81
C ARG A 111 13.18 20.73 -3.98
N LEU A 112 14.01 21.79 -3.98
CA LEU A 112 15.04 21.98 -5.00
C LEU A 112 16.10 20.87 -4.95
N ALA A 113 16.52 20.42 -3.76
CA ALA A 113 17.45 19.31 -3.58
C ALA A 113 16.88 18.00 -4.14
N ALA A 114 15.60 17.71 -3.87
CA ALA A 114 14.92 16.53 -4.41
C ALA A 114 14.80 16.57 -5.95
N ILE A 115 14.51 17.74 -6.52
CA ILE A 115 14.51 17.94 -7.97
C ILE A 115 15.92 17.73 -8.55
N ALA A 116 16.98 18.23 -7.89
CA ALA A 116 18.36 17.99 -8.30
C ALA A 116 18.67 16.50 -8.40
N GLY A 117 18.22 15.70 -7.44
CA GLY A 117 18.39 14.23 -7.45
C GLY A 117 17.75 13.53 -8.64
N VAL A 118 16.64 14.06 -9.15
CA VAL A 118 16.03 13.54 -10.38
C VAL A 118 16.79 14.00 -11.63
N LEU A 119 17.23 15.26 -11.66
CA LEU A 119 17.98 15.83 -12.77
C LEU A 119 19.35 15.20 -12.94
N ALA A 120 20.00 14.81 -11.86
CA ALA A 120 21.31 14.14 -11.88
C ALA A 120 21.27 12.80 -12.66
N CYS A 121 20.10 12.18 -12.75
CA CYS A 121 19.88 10.99 -13.60
C CYS A 121 19.90 11.31 -15.11
N ASN A 122 19.92 12.58 -15.50
CA ASN A 122 19.89 13.06 -16.88
C ASN A 122 18.78 12.45 -17.73
N PRO A 123 17.50 12.63 -17.35
CA PRO A 123 16.40 12.01 -18.06
C PRO A 123 16.11 12.69 -19.41
N ASP A 124 15.65 11.92 -20.41
CA ASP A 124 15.14 12.44 -21.68
C ASP A 124 13.72 13.03 -21.53
N VAL A 125 12.96 12.47 -20.59
CA VAL A 125 11.59 12.89 -20.27
C VAL A 125 11.52 13.17 -18.77
N LEU A 126 11.11 14.38 -18.40
CA LEU A 126 10.90 14.80 -17.01
C LEU A 126 9.41 15.00 -16.76
N ILE A 127 8.86 14.28 -15.79
CA ILE A 127 7.47 14.41 -15.36
C ILE A 127 7.49 15.09 -14.00
N MET A 128 6.73 16.18 -13.85
CA MET A 128 6.64 16.95 -12.61
C MET A 128 5.18 17.12 -12.19
N ASP A 129 4.89 16.75 -10.95
CA ASP A 129 3.56 16.84 -10.37
C ASP A 129 3.54 18.01 -9.39
N GLU A 130 2.75 19.06 -9.71
CA GLU A 130 2.61 20.30 -8.94
C GLU A 130 3.98 20.93 -8.52
N PRO A 131 4.93 21.16 -9.46
CA PRO A 131 6.30 21.52 -9.12
C PRO A 131 6.44 22.87 -8.39
N THR A 132 5.48 23.76 -8.56
CA THR A 132 5.48 25.11 -7.99
C THR A 132 4.51 25.30 -6.83
N ALA A 133 3.73 24.28 -6.48
CA ALA A 133 2.80 24.35 -5.36
C ALA A 133 3.52 24.71 -4.05
N SER A 134 2.94 25.63 -3.29
CA SER A 134 3.46 26.08 -1.98
C SER A 134 4.85 26.74 -2.02
N LEU A 135 5.37 27.11 -3.20
CA LEU A 135 6.63 27.85 -3.32
C LEU A 135 6.40 29.36 -3.28
N ASP A 136 7.38 30.09 -2.73
CA ASP A 136 7.43 31.54 -2.82
C ASP A 136 7.73 32.01 -4.25
N ALA A 137 7.57 33.29 -4.52
CA ALA A 137 7.74 33.87 -5.86
C ALA A 137 9.18 33.66 -6.39
N GLN A 138 10.19 33.65 -5.53
CA GLN A 138 11.58 33.47 -5.92
C GLN A 138 11.85 32.01 -6.32
N ALA A 139 11.36 31.06 -5.55
CA ALA A 139 11.51 29.65 -5.86
C ALA A 139 10.70 29.26 -7.12
N LYS A 140 9.48 29.81 -7.32
CA LYS A 140 8.73 29.65 -8.56
C LYS A 140 9.53 30.14 -9.77
N LYS A 141 10.13 31.30 -9.67
CA LYS A 141 10.96 31.86 -10.75
C LYS A 141 12.13 30.92 -11.11
N ARG A 142 12.81 30.34 -10.12
CA ARG A 142 13.89 29.36 -10.33
C ARG A 142 13.40 28.12 -11.07
N ILE A 143 12.23 27.59 -10.70
CA ILE A 143 11.62 26.45 -11.42
C ILE A 143 11.30 26.82 -12.86
N HIS A 144 10.75 27.99 -13.13
CA HIS A 144 10.46 28.45 -14.49
C HIS A 144 11.75 28.62 -15.34
N GLU A 145 12.82 29.13 -14.74
CA GLU A 145 14.14 29.25 -15.40
C GLU A 145 14.71 27.86 -15.71
N LEU A 146 14.61 26.93 -14.75
CA LEU A 146 14.97 25.51 -14.93
C LEU A 146 14.24 24.90 -16.11
N LEU A 147 12.91 25.05 -16.17
CA LEU A 147 12.07 24.46 -17.24
C LEU A 147 12.48 24.98 -18.62
N ARG A 148 12.78 26.30 -18.74
CA ARG A 148 13.28 26.89 -19.98
C ARG A 148 14.65 26.32 -20.37
N THR A 149 15.53 26.14 -19.41
CA THR A 149 16.86 25.54 -19.63
C THR A 149 16.76 24.10 -20.07
N LEU A 150 15.93 23.27 -19.43
CA LEU A 150 15.68 21.88 -19.81
C LEU A 150 15.10 21.77 -21.22
N LYS A 151 14.15 22.64 -21.55
CA LYS A 151 13.59 22.73 -22.91
C LYS A 151 14.67 23.06 -23.94
N SER A 152 15.56 24.01 -23.68
CA SER A 152 16.66 24.35 -24.59
C SER A 152 17.68 23.24 -24.76
N ARG A 153 17.81 22.33 -23.78
CA ARG A 153 18.62 21.11 -23.83
C ARG A 153 17.92 19.94 -24.53
N GLY A 154 16.68 20.10 -24.99
CA GLY A 154 15.91 19.07 -25.70
C GLY A 154 15.21 18.07 -24.78
N VAL A 155 15.14 18.31 -23.48
CA VAL A 155 14.41 17.46 -22.54
C VAL A 155 12.91 17.68 -22.72
N THR A 156 12.14 16.60 -22.88
CA THR A 156 10.69 16.64 -22.92
C THR A 156 10.14 16.80 -21.48
N VAL A 157 9.46 17.91 -21.20
CA VAL A 157 8.89 18.13 -19.86
C VAL A 157 7.38 17.99 -19.89
N LEU A 158 6.85 17.17 -19.00
CA LEU A 158 5.41 17.00 -18.74
C LEU A 158 5.10 17.54 -17.34
N ILE A 159 4.30 18.58 -17.27
CA ILE A 159 3.87 19.19 -16.00
C ILE A 159 2.40 18.86 -15.76
N ILE A 160 2.10 18.41 -14.55
CA ILE A 160 0.74 18.23 -14.06
C ILE A 160 0.51 19.37 -13.07
N THR A 161 -0.47 20.23 -13.35
CA THR A 161 -0.81 21.37 -12.47
C THR A 161 -2.30 21.70 -12.56
N HIS A 162 -2.85 22.23 -11.49
CA HIS A 162 -4.18 22.81 -11.45
C HIS A 162 -4.16 24.35 -11.69
N ASP A 163 -2.98 24.97 -11.71
CA ASP A 163 -2.79 26.38 -12.00
C ASP A 163 -2.80 26.62 -13.52
N ARG A 164 -3.88 27.21 -14.00
CA ARG A 164 -4.08 27.48 -15.44
C ARG A 164 -3.17 28.57 -15.97
N GLU A 165 -2.94 29.60 -15.18
CA GLU A 165 -2.14 30.75 -15.60
C GLU A 165 -0.68 30.31 -15.75
N GLU A 166 -0.20 29.50 -14.83
CA GLU A 166 1.14 28.92 -14.91
C GLU A 166 1.27 28.00 -16.13
N ALA A 167 0.31 27.11 -16.35
CA ALA A 167 0.33 26.19 -17.50
C ALA A 167 0.39 26.94 -18.84
N GLU A 168 -0.39 28.01 -19.00
CA GLU A 168 -0.44 28.82 -20.23
C GLU A 168 0.85 29.64 -20.44
N GLN A 169 1.57 29.99 -19.38
CA GLN A 169 2.83 30.75 -19.45
C GLN A 169 4.04 29.90 -19.83
N ILE A 170 4.03 28.62 -19.48
CA ILE A 170 5.22 27.77 -19.54
C ILE A 170 5.11 26.71 -20.65
N ALA A 171 3.92 26.15 -20.87
CA ALA A 171 3.75 25.02 -21.75
C ALA A 171 3.59 25.41 -23.22
N ASP A 172 4.23 24.63 -24.12
CA ASP A 172 3.97 24.73 -25.57
C ASP A 172 2.62 24.15 -25.94
N ARG A 173 2.13 23.20 -25.15
CA ARG A 173 0.86 22.51 -25.37
C ARG A 173 0.19 22.20 -24.04
N VAL A 174 -1.06 22.60 -23.88
CA VAL A 174 -1.88 22.29 -22.71
C VAL A 174 -2.89 21.21 -23.07
N VAL A 175 -2.92 20.12 -22.30
CA VAL A 175 -3.91 19.05 -22.40
C VAL A 175 -4.83 19.14 -21.19
N ARG A 176 -6.10 19.47 -21.43
CA ARG A 176 -7.10 19.52 -20.36
C ARG A 176 -7.69 18.13 -20.16
N MET A 177 -7.53 17.59 -18.96
CA MET A 177 -8.21 16.35 -18.58
C MET A 177 -9.57 16.68 -17.99
N PRO A 178 -10.67 16.12 -18.50
CA PRO A 178 -11.97 16.27 -17.86
C PRO A 178 -11.91 15.58 -16.50
N ILE A 179 -12.31 16.31 -15.45
CA ILE A 179 -12.59 15.68 -14.16
C ILE A 179 -13.76 14.73 -14.44
N ALA A 180 -13.56 13.43 -14.29
CA ALA A 180 -14.64 12.47 -14.38
C ALA A 180 -15.65 12.87 -13.29
N ALA A 181 -16.83 13.36 -13.72
CA ALA A 181 -17.91 13.65 -12.79
C ALA A 181 -18.20 12.36 -12.01
N PRO A 182 -18.27 12.42 -10.65
CA PRO A 182 -18.69 11.26 -9.89
C PRO A 182 -20.05 10.84 -10.41
N ALA A 183 -20.18 9.60 -10.81
CA ALA A 183 -21.46 9.05 -11.22
C ALA A 183 -22.43 9.21 -10.04
N SER A 184 -23.47 10.02 -10.25
CA SER A 184 -24.55 10.37 -9.31
C SER A 184 -24.23 11.43 -8.24
N GLY A 185 -24.97 12.53 -8.34
CA GLY A 185 -24.93 13.75 -7.56
C GLY A 185 -25.05 13.60 -6.04
N GLY A 186 -24.12 14.24 -5.37
CA GLY A 186 -24.16 14.60 -3.97
C GLY A 186 -23.09 15.67 -3.70
N PRO A 187 -23.33 16.64 -2.77
CA PRO A 187 -22.40 17.73 -2.52
C PRO A 187 -21.07 17.20 -1.96
N VAL A 188 -19.98 17.59 -2.61
CA VAL A 188 -18.61 17.26 -2.18
C VAL A 188 -18.27 18.16 -0.99
N THR A 189 -18.51 17.68 0.22
CA THR A 189 -17.81 18.16 1.40
C THR A 189 -16.44 17.49 1.41
N ALA A 190 -15.38 18.27 1.39
CA ALA A 190 -14.01 17.82 1.50
C ALA A 190 -13.80 17.22 2.90
N THR A 191 -14.07 15.94 3.03
CA THR A 191 -13.68 15.13 4.17
C THR A 191 -12.35 14.47 3.78
N VAL A 192 -11.34 14.67 4.61
CA VAL A 192 -10.06 13.95 4.58
C VAL A 192 -10.38 12.46 4.42
N THR A 193 -10.11 11.92 3.26
CA THR A 193 -10.40 10.51 2.95
C THR A 193 -9.34 9.67 3.64
N GLU A 194 -9.70 9.04 4.76
CA GLU A 194 -8.98 7.86 5.24
C GLU A 194 -8.82 6.87 4.08
N PRO A 195 -7.68 6.17 3.97
CA PRO A 195 -7.47 5.21 2.91
C PRO A 195 -8.58 4.17 2.96
N ALA A 196 -9.45 4.22 1.97
CA ALA A 196 -10.54 3.27 1.84
C ALA A 196 -9.94 1.87 1.68
N VAL A 197 -9.88 1.12 2.76
CA VAL A 197 -9.98 -0.32 2.67
C VAL A 197 -11.20 -0.56 1.80
N SER A 198 -10.98 -1.15 0.62
CA SER A 198 -11.98 -1.37 -0.44
C SER A 198 -13.31 -1.90 0.13
N SER A 199 -14.16 -0.98 0.58
CA SER A 199 -15.51 -1.27 1.07
C SER A 199 -16.47 -1.29 -0.10
N ASN A 200 -16.27 -2.21 -1.05
CA ASN A 200 -17.28 -2.60 -2.02
C ASN A 200 -18.26 -3.61 -1.39
N GLY A 201 -18.82 -3.26 -0.23
CA GLY A 201 -19.94 -3.96 0.38
C GLY A 201 -21.12 -2.99 0.55
N PRO A 202 -22.36 -3.42 0.48
CA PRO A 202 -23.52 -2.55 0.69
C PRO A 202 -23.49 -1.99 2.10
N ALA A 203 -23.36 -0.69 2.22
CA ALA A 203 -23.22 0.10 3.46
C ALA A 203 -24.43 0.01 4.43
N HIS A 204 -25.31 -0.97 4.32
CA HIS A 204 -26.60 -1.04 5.02
C HIS A 204 -26.96 -2.44 5.53
N SER A 205 -26.00 -3.24 6.04
CA SER A 205 -26.37 -4.46 6.75
C SER A 205 -26.67 -4.17 8.22
N VAL A 206 -27.54 -4.98 8.83
CA VAL A 206 -27.91 -4.86 10.26
C VAL A 206 -26.65 -4.93 11.12
N ILE A 207 -25.69 -5.78 10.78
CA ILE A 207 -24.42 -5.94 11.51
C ILE A 207 -23.56 -4.66 11.42
N HIS A 208 -23.53 -3.95 10.30
CA HIS A 208 -22.75 -2.71 10.19
C HIS A 208 -23.30 -1.59 11.10
N ARG A 209 -24.57 -1.59 11.40
CA ARG A 209 -25.24 -0.59 12.27
C ARG A 209 -25.17 -0.89 13.75
N LEU A 210 -24.77 -2.10 14.14
CA LEU A 210 -24.63 -2.48 15.54
C LEU A 210 -23.48 -1.69 16.19
N ASP A 211 -23.67 -1.34 17.47
CA ASP A 211 -22.63 -0.71 18.30
C ASP A 211 -21.37 -1.60 18.29
N PRO A 212 -20.17 -1.02 18.02
CA PRO A 212 -18.91 -1.77 17.97
C PRO A 212 -18.63 -2.58 19.24
N ARG A 213 -19.09 -2.15 20.41
CA ARG A 213 -18.94 -2.85 21.69
C ARG A 213 -19.74 -4.13 21.71
N VAL A 214 -21.01 -4.07 21.29
CA VAL A 214 -21.90 -5.23 21.21
C VAL A 214 -21.39 -6.22 20.17
N LYS A 215 -20.88 -5.72 19.04
CA LYS A 215 -20.25 -6.58 18.03
C LYS A 215 -19.05 -7.31 18.61
N MET A 216 -18.12 -6.60 19.25
CA MET A 216 -16.89 -7.19 19.77
C MET A 216 -17.20 -8.28 20.79
N VAL A 217 -18.08 -8.00 21.74
CA VAL A 217 -18.50 -8.99 22.75
C VAL A 217 -19.23 -10.16 22.09
N GLY A 218 -20.17 -9.90 21.18
CA GLY A 218 -20.93 -10.92 20.48
C GLY A 218 -20.07 -11.85 19.62
N PHE A 219 -19.14 -11.29 18.85
CA PHE A 219 -18.22 -12.09 18.04
C PHE A 219 -17.24 -12.88 18.90
N LEU A 220 -16.66 -12.27 19.97
CA LEU A 220 -15.82 -13.00 20.91
C LEU A 220 -16.58 -14.14 21.57
N ALA A 221 -17.78 -13.90 22.08
CA ALA A 221 -18.61 -14.96 22.66
C ALA A 221 -18.90 -16.07 21.66
N ALA A 222 -19.26 -15.73 20.41
CA ALA A 222 -19.46 -16.71 19.35
C ALA A 222 -18.19 -17.51 19.05
N MET A 223 -17.03 -16.86 18.97
CA MET A 223 -15.74 -17.54 18.75
C MET A 223 -15.40 -18.49 19.92
N PHE A 224 -15.58 -18.05 21.16
CA PHE A 224 -15.37 -18.91 22.32
C PHE A 224 -16.33 -20.09 22.37
N THR A 225 -17.61 -19.87 22.01
CA THR A 225 -18.60 -20.95 21.92
C THR A 225 -18.22 -22.00 20.89
N MET A 226 -17.60 -21.58 19.75
CA MET A 226 -17.11 -22.53 18.75
C MET A 226 -16.00 -23.45 19.29
N PHE A 227 -15.16 -22.98 20.24
CA PHE A 227 -14.17 -23.86 20.89
C PHE A 227 -14.81 -24.95 21.78
N ALA A 228 -16.02 -24.73 22.26
CA ALA A 228 -16.76 -25.72 23.07
C ALA A 228 -17.45 -26.80 22.23
N VAL A 229 -17.41 -26.71 20.89
CA VAL A 229 -18.00 -27.69 19.97
C VAL A 229 -17.19 -28.99 19.99
N ASN A 230 -17.82 -30.08 20.47
CA ASN A 230 -17.19 -31.40 20.58
C ASN A 230 -17.97 -32.50 19.88
N THR A 231 -19.16 -32.21 19.35
CA THR A 231 -20.01 -33.17 18.69
C THR A 231 -20.38 -32.71 17.27
N PRO A 232 -20.63 -33.63 16.33
CA PRO A 232 -21.05 -33.28 14.98
C PRO A 232 -22.35 -32.44 14.91
N THR A 233 -23.28 -32.69 15.85
CA THR A 233 -24.53 -31.93 15.95
C THR A 233 -24.30 -30.47 16.35
N GLN A 234 -23.40 -30.24 17.31
CA GLN A 234 -22.97 -28.88 17.71
C GLN A 234 -22.22 -28.17 16.56
N LEU A 235 -21.42 -28.92 15.78
CA LEU A 235 -20.75 -28.40 14.60
C LEU A 235 -21.74 -27.91 13.54
N ALA A 236 -22.78 -28.71 13.26
CA ALA A 236 -23.83 -28.31 12.32
C ALA A 236 -24.55 -27.04 12.77
N LEU A 237 -24.82 -26.87 14.07
CA LEU A 237 -25.37 -25.65 14.64
C LEU A 237 -24.40 -24.47 14.47
N GLY A 238 -23.13 -24.69 14.72
CA GLY A 238 -22.09 -23.67 14.53
C GLY A 238 -21.99 -23.18 13.07
N ILE A 239 -22.07 -24.11 12.11
CA ILE A 239 -22.12 -23.77 10.68
C ILE A 239 -23.39 -22.95 10.38
N ALA A 240 -24.54 -23.33 10.87
CA ALA A 240 -25.78 -22.60 10.65
C ALA A 240 -25.72 -21.17 11.22
N ILE A 241 -25.19 -20.99 12.42
CA ILE A 241 -24.99 -19.67 13.03
C ILE A 241 -24.04 -18.83 12.20
N THR A 242 -22.91 -19.40 11.78
CA THR A 242 -21.90 -18.67 10.96
C THR A 242 -22.48 -18.23 9.63
N LEU A 243 -23.25 -19.10 8.95
CA LEU A 243 -23.95 -18.75 7.71
C LEU A 243 -25.00 -17.66 7.93
N ALA A 244 -25.75 -17.71 9.04
CA ALA A 244 -26.70 -16.67 9.41
C ALA A 244 -26.01 -15.31 9.63
N VAL A 245 -24.84 -15.31 10.28
CA VAL A 245 -24.03 -14.10 10.49
C VAL A 245 -23.54 -13.54 9.16
N ILE A 246 -23.02 -14.37 8.25
CA ILE A 246 -22.57 -13.95 6.92
C ILE A 246 -23.74 -13.35 6.11
N ALA A 247 -24.91 -14.01 6.15
CA ALA A 247 -26.11 -13.53 5.48
C ALA A 247 -26.60 -12.19 6.06
N ALA A 248 -26.62 -12.06 7.39
CA ALA A 248 -26.98 -10.81 8.09
C ALA A 248 -25.98 -9.68 7.80
N ALA A 249 -24.69 -10.01 7.63
CA ALA A 249 -23.65 -9.07 7.19
C ALA A 249 -23.76 -8.70 5.71
N ARG A 250 -24.56 -9.42 4.93
CA ARG A 250 -24.69 -9.30 3.46
C ARG A 250 -23.34 -9.41 2.74
N LEU A 251 -22.44 -10.20 3.28
CA LEU A 251 -21.13 -10.45 2.68
C LEU A 251 -21.24 -11.59 1.65
N ASN A 252 -20.47 -11.48 0.57
CA ASN A 252 -20.36 -12.57 -0.38
C ASN A 252 -19.51 -13.70 0.22
N PRO A 253 -20.06 -14.90 0.47
CA PRO A 253 -19.34 -15.99 1.12
C PRO A 253 -18.07 -16.41 0.37
N LEU A 254 -18.05 -16.29 -0.97
CA LEU A 254 -16.88 -16.59 -1.78
C LEU A 254 -15.71 -15.64 -1.49
N ARG A 255 -15.97 -14.34 -1.29
CA ARG A 255 -14.93 -13.38 -0.94
C ARG A 255 -14.37 -13.60 0.46
N VAL A 256 -15.24 -14.00 1.41
CA VAL A 256 -14.78 -14.37 2.76
C VAL A 256 -13.89 -15.61 2.68
N LEU A 257 -14.25 -16.59 1.86
CA LEU A 257 -13.45 -17.80 1.65
C LEU A 257 -12.10 -17.51 0.96
N GLU A 258 -12.09 -16.61 -0.02
CA GLU A 258 -10.84 -16.14 -0.66
C GLU A 258 -9.88 -15.48 0.33
N SER A 259 -10.39 -14.69 1.29
CA SER A 259 -9.58 -14.04 2.32
C SER A 259 -8.89 -15.02 3.26
N ILE A 260 -9.47 -16.21 3.47
CA ILE A 260 -8.89 -17.23 4.37
C ILE A 260 -8.12 -18.32 3.61
N HIS A 261 -8.06 -18.24 2.28
CA HIS A 261 -7.36 -19.23 1.44
C HIS A 261 -5.93 -19.58 1.92
N PRO A 262 -5.06 -18.62 2.29
CA PRO A 262 -3.71 -18.95 2.78
C PRO A 262 -3.74 -19.73 4.10
N ILE A 263 -4.77 -19.54 4.92
CA ILE A 263 -4.94 -20.22 6.22
C ILE A 263 -5.54 -21.62 6.02
N LEU A 264 -6.29 -21.86 4.93
CA LEU A 264 -6.88 -23.14 4.59
C LEU A 264 -5.82 -24.26 4.49
N ILE A 265 -4.63 -23.93 3.95
CA ILE A 265 -3.51 -24.88 3.86
C ILE A 265 -3.09 -25.33 5.26
N LEU A 266 -2.98 -24.39 6.20
CA LEU A 266 -2.64 -24.70 7.61
C LEU A 266 -3.70 -25.55 8.28
N LEU A 267 -4.99 -25.29 8.00
CA LEU A 267 -6.10 -26.08 8.54
C LEU A 267 -6.10 -27.51 8.01
N VAL A 268 -5.84 -27.71 6.72
CA VAL A 268 -5.70 -29.04 6.12
C VAL A 268 -4.52 -29.79 6.74
N LEU A 269 -3.38 -29.11 6.87
CA LEU A 269 -2.19 -29.70 7.52
C LEU A 269 -2.50 -30.12 8.96
N MET A 270 -3.20 -29.27 9.72
CA MET A 270 -3.62 -29.58 11.08
C MET A 270 -4.58 -30.77 11.15
N GLY A 271 -5.52 -30.85 10.21
CA GLY A 271 -6.42 -32.00 10.06
C GLY A 271 -5.66 -33.30 9.79
N VAL A 272 -4.70 -33.26 8.87
CA VAL A 272 -3.84 -34.41 8.55
C VAL A 272 -2.99 -34.85 9.77
N VAL A 273 -2.42 -33.92 10.51
CA VAL A 273 -1.65 -34.24 11.73
C VAL A 273 -2.57 -34.92 12.76
N ASN A 274 -3.77 -34.38 13.01
CA ASN A 274 -4.71 -34.98 13.96
C ASN A 274 -5.17 -36.36 13.53
N LEU A 275 -5.28 -36.64 12.24
CA LEU A 275 -5.65 -37.95 11.69
C LEU A 275 -4.66 -39.06 12.12
N PHE A 276 -3.38 -38.73 12.28
CA PHE A 276 -2.33 -39.67 12.66
C PHE A 276 -2.04 -39.67 14.17
N VAL A 277 -2.33 -38.57 14.86
CA VAL A 277 -2.06 -38.44 16.31
C VAL A 277 -3.15 -39.14 17.12
N VAL A 278 -4.42 -39.05 16.69
CA VAL A 278 -5.53 -39.67 17.40
C VAL A 278 -5.65 -41.16 17.03
N ARG A 279 -5.31 -42.03 17.99
CA ARG A 279 -5.27 -43.48 17.82
C ARG A 279 -6.43 -44.21 18.52
N THR A 280 -7.40 -43.49 19.04
CA THR A 280 -8.60 -44.08 19.69
C THR A 280 -9.64 -44.50 18.66
N GLY A 281 -10.34 -45.61 18.90
CA GLY A 281 -11.40 -46.13 18.03
C GLY A 281 -11.02 -47.35 17.19
N THR A 282 -11.86 -47.78 16.30
CA THR A 282 -11.65 -48.94 15.42
C THR A 282 -10.71 -48.54 14.26
N PRO A 283 -9.66 -49.30 13.94
CA PRO A 283 -8.78 -49.03 12.86
C PRO A 283 -9.49 -49.22 11.51
N VAL A 284 -9.61 -48.18 10.72
CA VAL A 284 -10.19 -48.19 9.37
C VAL A 284 -9.14 -48.58 8.34
N VAL A 285 -7.91 -48.09 8.53
CA VAL A 285 -6.77 -48.41 7.67
C VAL A 285 -5.51 -48.56 8.56
N ALA A 286 -4.83 -49.68 8.44
CA ALA A 286 -3.56 -49.94 9.13
C ALA A 286 -2.42 -50.01 8.10
N LEU A 287 -1.53 -49.04 8.13
CA LEU A 287 -0.32 -48.95 7.31
C LEU A 287 0.93 -49.07 8.21
N GLY A 288 1.22 -50.31 8.68
CA GLY A 288 2.33 -50.53 9.58
C GLY A 288 2.21 -49.79 10.94
N PRO A 289 3.13 -48.91 11.32
CA PRO A 289 3.06 -48.15 12.56
C PRO A 289 2.02 -47.01 12.55
N LEU A 290 1.44 -46.67 11.38
CA LEU A 290 0.44 -45.64 11.19
C LEU A 290 -0.95 -46.29 11.03
N SER A 291 -1.83 -46.04 12.01
CA SER A 291 -3.24 -46.47 11.93
C SER A 291 -4.17 -45.29 11.89
N ILE A 292 -5.05 -45.27 10.90
CA ILE A 292 -6.13 -44.29 10.82
C ILE A 292 -7.37 -44.93 11.45
N THR A 293 -7.93 -44.28 12.46
CA THR A 293 -9.10 -44.73 13.18
C THR A 293 -10.35 -43.90 12.78
N ASP A 294 -11.54 -44.47 12.94
CA ASP A 294 -12.81 -43.78 12.66
C ASP A 294 -13.00 -42.56 13.55
N GLN A 295 -12.62 -42.66 14.83
CA GLN A 295 -12.61 -41.52 15.75
C GLN A 295 -11.54 -40.48 15.37
N GLY A 296 -10.40 -40.92 14.86
CA GLY A 296 -9.35 -40.05 14.35
C GLY A 296 -9.83 -39.18 13.18
N VAL A 297 -10.57 -39.79 12.23
CA VAL A 297 -11.18 -39.06 11.11
C VAL A 297 -12.21 -38.05 11.61
N THR A 298 -13.14 -38.49 12.49
CA THR A 298 -14.17 -37.62 13.04
C THR A 298 -13.60 -36.44 13.80
N ILE A 299 -12.59 -36.64 14.63
CA ILE A 299 -11.91 -35.58 15.41
C ILE A 299 -11.14 -34.65 14.48
N ALA A 300 -10.44 -35.19 13.49
CA ALA A 300 -9.68 -34.38 12.54
C ALA A 300 -10.61 -33.42 11.75
N VAL A 301 -11.73 -33.93 11.23
CA VAL A 301 -12.73 -33.12 10.53
C VAL A 301 -13.38 -32.09 11.46
N LEU A 302 -13.76 -32.52 12.67
CA LEU A 302 -14.40 -31.63 13.65
C LEU A 302 -13.48 -30.47 14.04
N TYR A 303 -12.21 -30.74 14.30
CA TYR A 303 -11.25 -29.69 14.65
C TYR A 303 -10.94 -28.77 13.47
N ALA A 304 -10.72 -29.30 12.28
CA ALA A 304 -10.48 -28.49 11.09
C ALA A 304 -11.67 -27.55 10.80
N CYS A 305 -12.90 -28.08 10.84
CA CYS A 305 -14.11 -27.28 10.64
C CYS A 305 -14.31 -26.25 11.77
N ARG A 306 -14.09 -26.61 13.03
CA ARG A 306 -14.19 -25.70 14.17
C ARG A 306 -13.25 -24.51 14.03
N PHE A 307 -11.97 -24.73 13.71
CA PHE A 307 -11.03 -23.66 13.49
C PHE A 307 -11.38 -22.82 12.25
N ALA A 308 -11.88 -23.46 11.18
CA ALA A 308 -12.36 -22.73 10.02
C ALA A 308 -13.50 -21.77 10.37
N LEU A 309 -14.46 -22.19 11.17
CA LEU A 309 -15.58 -21.35 11.63
C LEU A 309 -15.11 -20.18 12.48
N VAL A 310 -14.15 -20.40 13.40
CA VAL A 310 -13.57 -19.32 14.21
C VAL A 310 -12.87 -18.29 13.33
N ILE A 311 -12.08 -18.73 12.35
CA ILE A 311 -11.38 -17.85 11.41
C ILE A 311 -12.36 -17.06 10.54
N ILE A 312 -13.42 -17.72 10.03
CA ILE A 312 -14.49 -17.08 9.27
C ILE A 312 -15.19 -15.99 10.09
N LEU A 313 -15.55 -16.28 11.33
CA LEU A 313 -16.16 -15.30 12.24
C LEU A 313 -15.22 -14.12 12.49
N GLY A 314 -13.93 -14.38 12.71
CA GLY A 314 -12.92 -13.34 12.84
C GLY A 314 -12.79 -12.47 11.57
N ALA A 315 -12.79 -13.09 10.39
CA ALA A 315 -12.74 -12.37 9.12
C ALA A 315 -14.01 -11.51 8.91
N VAL A 316 -15.18 -12.03 9.25
CA VAL A 316 -16.44 -11.25 9.20
C VAL A 316 -16.40 -10.08 10.17
N PHE A 317 -15.87 -10.27 11.38
CA PHE A 317 -15.71 -9.19 12.36
C PHE A 317 -14.79 -8.08 11.83
N LEU A 318 -13.60 -8.44 11.30
CA LEU A 318 -12.64 -7.49 10.76
C LEU A 318 -13.16 -6.75 9.52
N THR A 319 -13.99 -7.38 8.69
CA THR A 319 -14.60 -6.74 7.52
C THR A 319 -15.78 -5.84 7.85
N THR A 320 -16.44 -6.07 8.99
CA THR A 320 -17.62 -5.29 9.41
C THR A 320 -17.32 -4.20 10.43
N THR A 321 -16.11 -4.13 10.97
CA THR A 321 -15.73 -3.19 12.02
C THR A 321 -14.43 -2.47 11.63
N THR A 322 -14.45 -1.13 11.67
CA THR A 322 -13.23 -0.36 11.38
C THR A 322 -12.23 -0.49 12.53
N PRO A 323 -10.90 -0.40 12.26
CA PRO A 323 -9.86 -0.47 13.30
C PRO A 323 -10.07 0.58 14.42
N THR A 324 -10.49 1.79 14.07
CA THR A 324 -10.79 2.87 15.02
C THR A 324 -11.97 2.52 15.94
N ALA A 325 -13.09 2.04 15.37
CA ALA A 325 -14.25 1.60 16.15
C ALA A 325 -13.93 0.41 17.07
N MET A 326 -13.02 -0.48 16.62
CA MET A 326 -12.55 -1.61 17.41
C MET A 326 -11.73 -1.14 18.62
N THR A 327 -10.88 -0.13 18.44
CA THR A 327 -10.08 0.46 19.53
C THR A 327 -10.96 1.16 20.56
N ASP A 328 -11.95 1.92 20.09
CA ASP A 328 -12.90 2.63 20.99
C ASP A 328 -13.76 1.65 21.79
N ALA A 329 -14.18 0.56 21.16
CA ALA A 329 -14.91 -0.51 21.83
C ALA A 329 -14.04 -1.20 22.89
N PHE A 330 -12.78 -1.52 22.55
CA PHE A 330 -11.81 -2.13 23.45
C PHE A 330 -11.51 -1.24 24.65
N ALA A 331 -11.26 0.07 24.41
CA ALA A 331 -11.06 1.06 25.46
C ALA A 331 -12.20 1.09 26.48
N THR A 332 -13.44 1.05 25.97
CA THR A 332 -14.61 1.08 26.83
C THR A 332 -14.81 -0.21 27.61
N LEU A 333 -14.52 -1.37 26.99
CA LEU A 333 -14.64 -2.66 27.65
C LEU A 333 -13.58 -2.88 28.74
N ILE A 334 -12.39 -2.26 28.61
CA ILE A 334 -11.34 -2.31 29.62
C ILE A 334 -11.55 -1.26 30.71
N SER A 335 -12.36 -0.23 30.47
CA SER A 335 -12.62 0.85 31.44
C SER A 335 -12.98 0.38 32.86
N PRO A 336 -13.78 -0.69 33.09
CA PRO A 336 -14.02 -1.20 34.43
C PRO A 336 -12.77 -1.67 35.19
N LEU A 337 -11.71 -2.07 34.45
CA LEU A 337 -10.43 -2.51 35.04
C LEU A 337 -9.62 -1.36 35.66
N ASN A 338 -10.02 -0.10 35.43
CA ASN A 338 -9.44 1.04 36.14
C ASN A 338 -9.52 0.88 37.68
N ARG A 339 -10.56 0.17 38.16
CA ARG A 339 -10.71 -0.15 39.60
C ARG A 339 -9.65 -1.11 40.14
N LEU A 340 -8.97 -1.86 39.22
CA LEU A 340 -7.90 -2.81 39.53
C LEU A 340 -6.49 -2.20 39.32
N GLY A 341 -6.39 -0.86 39.13
CA GLY A 341 -5.11 -0.17 38.93
C GLY A 341 -4.59 -0.21 37.49
N ILE A 342 -5.37 -0.69 36.52
CA ILE A 342 -5.00 -0.68 35.11
C ILE A 342 -5.47 0.65 34.49
N HIS A 343 -4.53 1.45 33.98
CA HIS A 343 -4.82 2.74 33.35
C HIS A 343 -5.39 2.54 31.92
N ALA A 344 -6.64 2.05 31.84
CA ALA A 344 -7.29 1.69 30.57
C ALA A 344 -7.42 2.89 29.62
N GLN A 345 -7.55 4.11 30.13
CA GLN A 345 -7.63 5.33 29.31
C GLN A 345 -6.29 5.65 28.63
N GLU A 346 -5.17 5.44 29.32
CA GLU A 346 -3.84 5.65 28.74
C GLU A 346 -3.55 4.63 27.65
N ILE A 347 -3.89 3.37 27.88
CA ILE A 347 -3.76 2.30 26.87
C ILE A 347 -4.60 2.63 25.64
N ALA A 348 -5.84 3.06 25.84
CA ALA A 348 -6.73 3.44 24.75
C ALA A 348 -6.20 4.64 23.95
N LEU A 349 -5.67 5.66 24.64
CA LEU A 349 -5.07 6.82 24.01
C LEU A 349 -3.85 6.41 23.14
N VAL A 350 -2.95 5.60 23.70
CA VAL A 350 -1.76 5.10 22.96
C VAL A 350 -2.17 4.29 21.74
N MET A 351 -3.16 3.38 21.88
CA MET A 351 -3.67 2.60 20.76
C MET A 351 -4.32 3.45 19.68
N SER A 352 -5.15 4.42 20.09
CA SER A 352 -5.82 5.35 19.15
C SER A 352 -4.77 6.17 18.39
N LEU A 353 -3.77 6.68 19.11
CA LEU A 353 -2.67 7.44 18.51
C LEU A 353 -1.85 6.57 17.53
N ALA A 354 -1.48 5.36 17.94
CA ALA A 354 -0.74 4.42 17.09
C ALA A 354 -1.52 4.10 15.80
N LEU A 355 -2.81 3.77 15.90
CA LEU A 355 -3.65 3.47 14.74
C LEU A 355 -3.83 4.68 13.81
N ARG A 356 -3.75 5.89 14.33
CA ARG A 356 -3.80 7.11 13.53
C ARG A 356 -2.48 7.35 12.78
N PHE A 357 -1.34 7.03 13.41
CA PHE A 357 -0.03 7.23 12.80
C PHE A 357 0.37 6.13 11.82
N ILE A 358 -0.08 4.88 12.01
CA ILE A 358 0.26 3.76 11.11
C ILE A 358 -0.06 4.05 9.63
N PRO A 359 -1.25 4.56 9.24
CA PRO A 359 -1.53 4.93 7.86
C PRO A 359 -0.57 6.00 7.33
N THR A 360 -0.35 7.07 8.10
CA THR A 360 0.55 8.17 7.71
C THR A 360 1.98 7.67 7.48
N LEU A 361 2.53 6.87 8.41
CA LEU A 361 3.85 6.28 8.26
C LEU A 361 3.92 5.32 7.06
N THR A 362 2.84 4.58 6.80
CA THR A 362 2.76 3.67 5.65
C THR A 362 2.78 4.45 4.34
N ASP A 363 2.06 5.55 4.25
CA ASP A 363 1.99 6.38 3.06
C ASP A 363 3.32 7.10 2.80
N GLU A 364 3.98 7.61 3.85
CA GLU A 364 5.33 8.18 3.73
C GLU A 364 6.37 7.14 3.32
N THR A 365 6.34 5.96 3.94
CA THR A 365 7.24 4.86 3.55
C THR A 365 7.06 4.47 2.09
N ARG A 366 5.81 4.40 1.61
CA ARG A 366 5.52 4.13 0.20
C ARG A 366 6.04 5.23 -0.70
N ALA A 367 5.86 6.50 -0.34
CA ALA A 367 6.36 7.62 -1.12
C ALA A 367 7.89 7.56 -1.26
N ILE A 368 8.61 7.24 -0.19
CA ILE A 368 10.08 7.06 -0.22
C ILE A 368 10.45 5.87 -1.13
N VAL A 369 9.79 4.73 -0.99
CA VAL A 369 10.04 3.53 -1.81
C VAL A 369 9.77 3.80 -3.29
N ASP A 370 8.68 4.48 -3.62
CA ASP A 370 8.33 4.86 -4.99
C ASP A 370 9.36 5.81 -5.59
N ALA A 371 9.82 6.78 -4.81
CA ALA A 371 10.85 7.73 -5.23
C ALA A 371 12.20 7.06 -5.47
N GLN A 372 12.66 6.21 -4.54
CA GLN A 372 13.89 5.45 -4.70
C GLN A 372 13.80 4.50 -5.89
N SER A 373 12.64 3.87 -6.08
CA SER A 373 12.37 3.02 -7.24
C SER A 373 12.42 3.80 -8.55
N ALA A 374 11.91 5.03 -8.58
CA ALA A 374 11.97 5.91 -9.75
C ALA A 374 13.42 6.32 -10.09
N ARG A 375 14.28 6.50 -9.07
CA ARG A 375 15.72 6.78 -9.22
C ARG A 375 16.58 5.52 -9.43
N GLY A 376 15.98 4.37 -9.74
CA GLY A 376 16.68 3.11 -10.05
C GLY A 376 17.02 2.23 -8.84
N GLY A 377 16.54 2.56 -7.65
CA GLY A 377 16.70 1.74 -6.45
C GLY A 377 16.16 0.31 -6.61
N SER A 378 16.81 -0.66 -5.97
CA SER A 378 16.53 -2.10 -6.13
C SER A 378 15.54 -2.68 -5.10
N ILE A 379 14.88 -1.83 -4.28
CA ILE A 379 14.02 -2.25 -3.17
C ILE A 379 12.91 -3.20 -3.62
N GLU A 380 12.23 -2.91 -4.73
CA GLU A 380 11.18 -3.77 -5.27
C GLU A 380 11.71 -4.89 -6.18
N THR A 381 12.82 -4.65 -6.87
CA THR A 381 13.29 -5.50 -7.96
C THR A 381 14.58 -6.24 -7.66
N GLY A 382 15.26 -5.93 -6.56
CA GLY A 382 16.53 -6.55 -6.14
C GLY A 382 16.40 -7.98 -5.65
N SER A 383 17.50 -8.74 -5.65
CA SER A 383 17.62 -9.99 -4.90
C SER A 383 17.48 -9.68 -3.39
N LEU A 384 17.17 -10.71 -2.57
CA LEU A 384 17.00 -10.55 -1.12
C LEU A 384 18.22 -9.84 -0.47
N ALA A 385 19.43 -10.16 -0.93
CA ALA A 385 20.67 -9.51 -0.47
C ALA A 385 20.78 -8.03 -0.89
N GLN A 386 20.25 -7.67 -2.05
CA GLN A 386 20.19 -6.28 -2.52
C GLN A 386 19.12 -5.46 -1.80
N ARG A 387 18.00 -6.09 -1.43
CA ARG A 387 16.92 -5.46 -0.63
C ARG A 387 17.34 -5.13 0.79
N ILE A 388 18.23 -5.94 1.39
CA ILE A 388 18.75 -5.71 2.75
C ILE A 388 19.84 -4.62 2.75
N LYS A 389 20.50 -4.39 1.62
CA LYS A 389 21.61 -3.45 1.48
C LYS A 389 21.18 -2.06 0.99
N ALA A 390 19.95 -1.94 0.45
CA ALA A 390 19.31 -0.70 0.05
C ALA A 390 18.48 -0.11 1.20
#